data_2a9291693f96574d39944e8d131502ff
#
_entry.id   2a9291693f96574d39944e8d131502ff
#
_cell.length_a   1.000
_cell.length_b   1.000
_cell.length_c   1.000
_cell.angle_alpha   90.00
_cell.angle_beta   90.00
_cell.angle_gamma   90.00
#
_symmetry.space_group_name_H-M   'P 1'
#
loop_
_entity.id
_entity.type
_entity.pdbx_description
1 polymer ?
#
loop_
_entity_poly.entity_id
_entity_poly.type
_entity_poly.pdbx_seq_one_letter_code
_entity_poly.pdbx_strand_id
1 'polypeptide(L)'
;AFFKTEEFRTLPNPIDGEVMFGDFMRAGIENSFDNLTDRPIVVDKCRSWIGSAGLLFKLFPDAKLLVPVRDIRGVLSSMEKKFQAHPEFQLEMSQQDTARIQTVEGRCQFWLDTAPIGIAVQRIHELARLHKDKVLFVHAEDLASNPQDTMNDVWKYLGMEPFIHNTNNVEQYTKEHELGFPYGDHAVRSEVRPLTPDWHETLGRPLSEGLKQKFNWINQL
;
A
#
# COMPACT_ATOMS: atom_id res chain seq x y z
N ALA A 1 -12.18 21.82 7.51
CA ALA A 1 -13.29 22.72 7.12
C ALA A 1 -13.46 23.86 8.11
N PHE A 2 -13.62 23.59 9.42
CA PHE A 2 -13.83 24.62 10.45
C PHE A 2 -12.69 25.66 10.51
N PHE A 3 -11.43 25.23 10.48
CA PHE A 3 -10.25 26.10 10.55
C PHE A 3 -10.02 26.98 9.30
N LYS A 4 -10.85 26.86 8.29
CA LYS A 4 -10.83 27.71 7.09
C LYS A 4 -11.96 28.73 7.08
N THR A 5 -12.77 28.80 8.15
CA THR A 5 -13.85 29.76 8.26
C THR A 5 -13.32 31.17 8.56
N GLU A 6 -14.05 32.18 8.16
CA GLU A 6 -13.69 33.58 8.36
C GLU A 6 -13.67 33.93 9.85
N GLU A 7 -14.57 33.33 10.63
CA GLU A 7 -14.65 33.51 12.09
C GLU A 7 -13.38 33.06 12.80
N PHE A 8 -12.76 31.95 12.34
CA PHE A 8 -11.50 31.47 12.91
C PHE A 8 -10.33 32.41 12.62
N ARG A 9 -10.35 33.07 11.46
CA ARG A 9 -9.28 33.98 11.02
C ARG A 9 -9.36 35.36 11.73
N THR A 10 -10.48 35.70 12.29
CA THR A 10 -10.73 36.97 12.97
C THR A 10 -10.58 36.92 14.49
N LEU A 11 -10.05 35.82 15.05
CA LEU A 11 -9.78 35.75 16.49
C LEU A 11 -8.73 36.79 16.90
N PRO A 12 -8.88 37.44 18.07
CA PRO A 12 -8.01 38.53 18.54
C PRO A 12 -6.53 38.16 18.71
N ASN A 13 -6.23 36.91 18.87
CA ASN A 13 -4.89 36.30 18.76
C ASN A 13 -4.98 35.21 17.73
N PRO A 14 -4.64 35.46 16.47
CA PRO A 14 -4.63 34.40 15.46
C PRO A 14 -3.55 33.39 15.83
N ILE A 15 -3.94 32.38 16.60
CA ILE A 15 -3.20 31.15 16.69
C ILE A 15 -3.15 30.65 15.26
N ASP A 16 -1.95 30.34 14.77
CA ASP A 16 -1.81 29.71 13.45
C ASP A 16 -2.71 28.46 13.41
N GLY A 17 -3.82 28.56 12.69
CA GLY A 17 -4.83 27.51 12.67
C GLY A 17 -4.30 26.21 12.09
N GLU A 18 -3.24 26.25 11.27
CA GLU A 18 -2.55 25.06 10.78
C GLU A 18 -1.76 24.38 11.91
N VAL A 19 -1.07 25.16 12.75
CA VAL A 19 -0.30 24.62 13.89
C VAL A 19 -1.27 24.01 14.91
N MET A 20 -2.32 24.73 15.29
CA MET A 20 -3.30 24.22 16.25
C MET A 20 -4.01 22.96 15.76
N PHE A 21 -4.35 22.88 14.48
CA PHE A 21 -4.95 21.69 13.89
C PHE A 21 -3.94 20.52 13.83
N GLY A 22 -2.69 20.82 13.52
CA GLY A 22 -1.60 19.85 13.55
C GLY A 22 -1.41 19.25 14.94
N ASP A 23 -1.35 20.09 15.97
CA ASP A 23 -1.21 19.65 17.36
C ASP A 23 -2.40 18.83 17.83
N PHE A 24 -3.62 19.24 17.47
CA PHE A 24 -4.84 18.47 17.76
C PHE A 24 -4.81 17.07 17.08
N MET A 25 -4.43 17.00 15.80
CA MET A 25 -4.32 15.73 15.10
C MET A 25 -3.23 14.85 15.70
N ARG A 26 -2.06 15.42 16.01
CA ARG A 26 -0.96 14.68 16.66
C ARG A 26 -1.44 14.09 17.98
N ALA A 27 -1.96 14.90 18.88
CA ALA A 27 -2.44 14.47 20.18
C ALA A 27 -3.54 13.41 20.07
N GLY A 28 -4.45 13.54 19.10
CA GLY A 28 -5.49 12.54 18.84
C GLY A 28 -4.92 11.18 18.40
N ILE A 29 -3.94 11.17 17.52
CA ILE A 29 -3.27 9.95 17.04
C ILE A 29 -2.46 9.31 18.18
N GLU A 30 -1.61 10.08 18.88
CA GLU A 30 -0.80 9.60 20.00
C GLU A 30 -1.69 9.00 21.09
N ASN A 31 -2.71 9.72 21.54
CA ASN A 31 -3.64 9.20 22.56
C ASN A 31 -4.38 7.94 22.09
N SER A 32 -4.67 7.81 20.81
CA SER A 32 -5.32 6.60 20.28
C SER A 32 -4.41 5.39 20.40
N PHE A 33 -3.11 5.53 20.12
CA PHE A 33 -2.14 4.46 20.26
C PHE A 33 -1.78 4.18 21.70
N ASP A 34 -1.62 5.19 22.55
CA ASP A 34 -1.35 5.06 23.97
C ASP A 34 -2.45 4.29 24.72
N ASN A 35 -3.70 4.42 24.25
CA ASN A 35 -4.82 3.64 24.79
C ASN A 35 -4.87 2.17 24.29
N LEU A 36 -4.14 1.84 23.23
CA LEU A 36 -4.10 0.49 22.67
C LEU A 36 -2.96 -0.36 23.22
N THR A 37 -1.83 0.26 23.57
CA THR A 37 -0.64 -0.46 23.98
C THR A 37 0.33 0.43 24.76
N ASP A 38 1.05 -0.15 25.69
CA ASP A 38 2.18 0.44 26.43
C ASP A 38 3.54 0.16 25.76
N ARG A 39 3.54 -0.47 24.59
CA ARG A 39 4.76 -0.79 23.86
C ARG A 39 5.36 0.47 23.24
N PRO A 40 6.71 0.57 23.23
CA PRO A 40 7.41 1.76 22.72
C PRO A 40 7.33 1.93 21.20
N ILE A 41 6.88 0.91 20.47
CA ILE A 41 6.77 0.92 19.01
C ILE A 41 5.39 0.42 18.62
N VAL A 42 4.73 1.23 17.78
CA VAL A 42 3.44 0.89 17.17
C VAL A 42 3.63 0.81 15.67
N VAL A 43 3.14 -0.27 15.07
CA VAL A 43 3.09 -0.46 13.61
C VAL A 43 1.64 -0.42 13.18
N ASP A 44 1.28 0.60 12.42
CA ASP A 44 -0.06 0.74 11.84
C ASP A 44 -0.05 0.31 10.37
N LYS A 45 -0.80 -0.75 10.05
CA LYS A 45 -1.02 -1.19 8.66
C LYS A 45 -2.22 -0.46 8.06
N CYS A 46 -1.96 0.67 7.43
CA CYS A 46 -3.01 1.45 6.78
C CYS A 46 -2.59 1.92 5.39
N ARG A 47 -3.38 1.57 4.37
CA ARG A 47 -3.15 2.00 2.97
C ARG A 47 -3.29 3.51 2.77
N SER A 48 -4.00 4.19 3.65
CA SER A 48 -4.24 5.63 3.54
C SER A 48 -2.99 6.47 3.81
N TRP A 49 -2.02 5.96 4.57
CA TRP A 49 -0.79 6.71 4.89
C TRP A 49 -0.01 7.12 3.66
N ILE A 50 0.04 6.31 2.61
CA ILE A 50 0.72 6.69 1.37
C ILE A 50 0.10 7.93 0.70
N GLY A 51 -1.20 8.15 0.87
CA GLY A 51 -1.89 9.33 0.35
C GLY A 51 -1.78 10.56 1.24
N SER A 52 -1.35 10.38 2.49
CA SER A 52 -1.24 11.44 3.51
C SER A 52 0.19 11.59 4.03
N ALA A 53 1.19 11.05 3.33
CA ALA A 53 2.56 10.99 3.80
C ALA A 53 3.14 12.38 4.11
N GLY A 54 2.85 13.40 3.30
CA GLY A 54 3.28 14.77 3.57
C GLY A 54 2.73 15.31 4.89
N LEU A 55 1.48 14.99 5.24
CA LEU A 55 0.91 15.32 6.53
C LEU A 55 1.52 14.48 7.66
N LEU A 56 1.66 13.16 7.45
CA LEU A 56 2.28 12.26 8.41
C LEU A 56 3.67 12.79 8.83
N PHE A 57 4.52 13.13 7.88
CA PHE A 57 5.87 13.62 8.15
C PHE A 57 5.94 15.05 8.73
N LYS A 58 4.86 15.83 8.58
CA LYS A 58 4.73 17.11 9.30
C LYS A 58 4.35 16.88 10.76
N LEU A 59 3.40 15.97 11.03
CA LEU A 59 2.94 15.66 12.38
C LEU A 59 3.99 14.86 13.16
N PHE A 60 4.63 13.91 12.51
CA PHE A 60 5.61 12.98 13.07
C PHE A 60 6.87 12.98 12.20
N PRO A 61 7.81 13.92 12.42
CA PRO A 61 9.03 14.02 11.59
C PRO A 61 9.88 12.77 11.58
N ASP A 62 9.84 11.99 12.66
CA ASP A 62 10.58 10.74 12.85
C ASP A 62 9.82 9.49 12.40
N ALA A 63 8.60 9.65 11.91
CA ALA A 63 7.83 8.53 11.40
C ALA A 63 8.55 7.85 10.23
N LYS A 64 8.52 6.52 10.23
CA LYS A 64 9.12 5.69 9.19
C LYS A 64 8.02 4.99 8.42
N LEU A 65 8.08 5.03 7.11
CA LEU A 65 7.08 4.45 6.24
C LEU A 65 7.67 3.27 5.48
N LEU A 66 7.11 2.08 5.70
CA LEU A 66 7.42 0.87 4.94
C LEU A 66 6.35 0.69 3.87
N VAL A 67 6.76 0.60 2.62
CA VAL A 67 5.85 0.48 1.48
C VAL A 67 6.17 -0.80 0.70
N PRO A 68 5.39 -1.87 0.87
CA PRO A 68 5.53 -3.06 0.04
C PRO A 68 5.21 -2.72 -1.42
N VAL A 69 6.12 -3.07 -2.31
CA VAL A 69 5.98 -2.93 -3.76
C VAL A 69 6.14 -4.28 -4.44
N ARG A 70 5.58 -4.41 -5.62
CA ARG A 70 5.65 -5.64 -6.42
C ARG A 70 5.66 -5.30 -7.90
N ASP A 71 6.30 -6.13 -8.71
CA ASP A 71 6.18 -6.03 -10.17
C ASP A 71 4.71 -5.96 -10.58
N ILE A 72 4.36 -4.91 -11.33
CA ILE A 72 2.97 -4.65 -11.70
C ILE A 72 2.34 -5.81 -12.48
N ARG A 73 3.15 -6.55 -13.24
CA ARG A 73 2.70 -7.74 -13.96
C ARG A 73 2.22 -8.82 -13.01
N GLY A 74 2.94 -9.02 -11.89
CA GLY A 74 2.55 -9.96 -10.85
C GLY A 74 1.26 -9.55 -10.12
N VAL A 75 1.05 -8.24 -9.93
CA VAL A 75 -0.19 -7.71 -9.37
C VAL A 75 -1.36 -7.95 -10.31
N LEU A 76 -1.23 -7.54 -11.58
CA LEU A 76 -2.29 -7.67 -12.58
C LEU A 76 -2.58 -9.12 -12.94
N SER A 77 -1.57 -10.00 -13.00
CA SER A 77 -1.76 -11.44 -13.18
C SER A 77 -2.59 -12.05 -12.04
N SER A 78 -2.31 -11.65 -10.79
CA SER A 78 -3.09 -12.10 -9.63
C SER A 78 -4.55 -11.62 -9.71
N MET A 79 -4.77 -10.37 -10.13
CA MET A 79 -6.12 -9.81 -10.31
C MET A 79 -6.89 -10.54 -11.42
N GLU A 80 -6.23 -10.80 -12.55
CA GLU A 80 -6.83 -11.51 -13.68
C GLU A 80 -7.28 -12.92 -13.29
N LYS A 81 -6.44 -13.67 -12.57
CA LYS A 81 -6.81 -14.99 -12.06
C LYS A 81 -8.01 -14.95 -11.13
N LYS A 82 -8.08 -13.98 -10.25
CA LYS A 82 -9.24 -13.80 -9.36
C LYS A 82 -10.48 -13.42 -10.14
N PHE A 83 -10.37 -12.54 -11.12
CA PHE A 83 -11.48 -12.16 -11.98
C PHE A 83 -12.03 -13.37 -12.76
N GLN A 84 -11.15 -14.22 -13.30
CA GLN A 84 -11.55 -15.45 -13.99
C GLN A 84 -12.23 -16.47 -13.06
N ALA A 85 -11.78 -16.53 -11.80
CA ALA A 85 -12.37 -17.42 -10.80
C ALA A 85 -13.74 -16.93 -10.29
N HIS A 86 -14.01 -15.63 -10.39
CA HIS A 86 -15.21 -14.96 -9.85
C HIS A 86 -15.87 -14.03 -10.87
N PRO A 87 -16.40 -14.58 -11.98
CA PRO A 87 -17.02 -13.76 -13.02
C PRO A 87 -18.30 -13.04 -12.57
N GLU A 88 -18.90 -13.45 -11.45
CA GLU A 88 -20.08 -12.83 -10.85
C GLU A 88 -19.87 -11.35 -10.49
N PHE A 89 -18.65 -10.91 -10.25
CA PHE A 89 -18.34 -9.50 -9.94
C PHE A 89 -18.63 -8.54 -11.10
N GLN A 90 -18.76 -9.05 -12.33
CA GLN A 90 -19.18 -8.22 -13.46
C GLN A 90 -20.63 -7.75 -13.35
N LEU A 91 -21.46 -8.46 -12.59
CA LEU A 91 -22.90 -8.16 -12.48
C LEU A 91 -23.18 -6.84 -11.77
N GLU A 92 -22.25 -6.35 -10.95
CA GLU A 92 -22.39 -5.09 -10.20
C GLU A 92 -21.81 -3.89 -10.94
N MET A 93 -21.22 -4.08 -12.13
CA MET A 93 -20.58 -3.03 -12.89
C MET A 93 -21.54 -2.29 -13.82
N SER A 94 -21.23 -1.03 -14.10
CA SER A 94 -21.95 -0.27 -15.13
C SER A 94 -21.78 -0.92 -16.51
N GLN A 95 -22.74 -0.68 -17.44
CA GLN A 95 -22.62 -1.17 -18.81
C GLN A 95 -21.34 -0.66 -19.51
N GLN A 96 -20.94 0.58 -19.21
CA GLN A 96 -19.73 1.18 -19.76
C GLN A 96 -18.47 0.48 -19.25
N ASP A 97 -18.40 0.19 -17.96
CA ASP A 97 -17.28 -0.53 -17.39
C ASP A 97 -17.24 -1.98 -17.85
N THR A 98 -18.41 -2.62 -17.96
CA THR A 98 -18.53 -3.98 -18.51
C THR A 98 -17.95 -4.07 -19.92
N ALA A 99 -18.19 -3.07 -20.78
CA ALA A 99 -17.61 -3.03 -22.14
C ALA A 99 -16.07 -2.92 -22.10
N ARG A 100 -15.50 -2.18 -21.16
CA ARG A 100 -14.03 -2.01 -20.99
C ARG A 100 -13.33 -3.29 -20.57
N ILE A 101 -13.97 -4.14 -19.78
CA ILE A 101 -13.34 -5.31 -19.15
C ILE A 101 -13.52 -6.62 -19.94
N GLN A 102 -13.95 -6.58 -21.19
CA GLN A 102 -14.18 -7.79 -22.01
C GLN A 102 -12.88 -8.52 -22.36
N THR A 103 -11.77 -7.82 -22.43
CA THR A 103 -10.45 -8.39 -22.73
C THR A 103 -9.52 -8.30 -21.53
N VAL A 104 -8.49 -9.15 -21.49
CA VAL A 104 -7.43 -9.08 -20.46
C VAL A 104 -6.77 -7.72 -20.44
N GLU A 105 -6.46 -7.16 -21.61
CA GLU A 105 -5.87 -5.83 -21.74
C GLU A 105 -6.81 -4.74 -21.19
N GLY A 106 -8.10 -4.79 -21.54
CA GLY A 106 -9.11 -3.86 -21.06
C GLY A 106 -9.25 -3.92 -19.53
N ARG A 107 -9.22 -5.11 -18.93
CA ARG A 107 -9.24 -5.28 -17.47
C ARG A 107 -8.00 -4.72 -16.81
N CYS A 108 -6.82 -5.02 -17.35
CA CYS A 108 -5.58 -4.47 -16.82
C CYS A 108 -5.57 -2.93 -16.87
N GLN A 109 -6.01 -2.33 -17.97
CA GLN A 109 -6.13 -0.88 -18.08
C GLN A 109 -7.18 -0.33 -17.11
N PHE A 110 -8.32 -0.98 -16.96
CA PHE A 110 -9.35 -0.59 -15.99
C PHE A 110 -8.80 -0.55 -14.56
N TRP A 111 -8.09 -1.59 -14.12
CA TRP A 111 -7.48 -1.62 -12.78
C TRP A 111 -6.39 -0.58 -12.58
N LEU A 112 -5.63 -0.26 -13.63
CA LEU A 112 -4.61 0.79 -13.59
C LEU A 112 -5.20 2.21 -13.59
N ASP A 113 -6.42 2.38 -14.08
CA ASP A 113 -7.13 3.67 -14.11
C ASP A 113 -7.95 3.90 -12.83
N THR A 114 -8.23 2.84 -12.06
CA THR A 114 -9.17 2.89 -10.94
C THR A 114 -8.53 2.48 -9.60
N ALA A 115 -9.29 2.65 -8.53
CA ALA A 115 -8.92 2.11 -7.22
C ALA A 115 -9.08 0.57 -7.21
N PRO A 116 -8.27 -0.16 -6.44
CA PRO A 116 -7.19 0.34 -5.59
C PRO A 116 -5.83 0.49 -6.30
N ILE A 117 -5.62 -0.19 -7.45
CA ILE A 117 -4.29 -0.33 -8.07
C ILE A 117 -3.80 1.00 -8.64
N GLY A 118 -4.62 1.67 -9.46
CA GLY A 118 -4.22 2.94 -10.08
C GLY A 118 -3.87 4.02 -9.06
N ILE A 119 -4.65 4.12 -7.99
CA ILE A 119 -4.36 5.05 -6.89
C ILE A 119 -3.06 4.65 -6.19
N ALA A 120 -2.84 3.37 -5.91
CA ALA A 120 -1.61 2.90 -5.26
C ALA A 120 -0.37 3.23 -6.09
N VAL A 121 -0.39 2.95 -7.40
CA VAL A 121 0.70 3.25 -8.33
C VAL A 121 1.02 4.75 -8.35
N GLN A 122 -0.02 5.60 -8.46
CA GLN A 122 0.15 7.04 -8.43
C GLN A 122 0.79 7.53 -7.12
N ARG A 123 0.33 7.02 -5.97
CA ARG A 123 0.84 7.41 -4.66
C ARG A 123 2.25 6.91 -4.39
N ILE A 124 2.60 5.71 -4.83
CA ILE A 124 3.97 5.19 -4.76
C ILE A 124 4.91 6.08 -5.58
N HIS A 125 4.50 6.47 -6.79
CA HIS A 125 5.28 7.38 -7.62
C HIS A 125 5.50 8.75 -6.95
N GLU A 126 4.46 9.31 -6.34
CA GLU A 126 4.53 10.57 -5.59
C GLU A 126 5.47 10.45 -4.38
N LEU A 127 5.38 9.37 -3.60
CA LEU A 127 6.27 9.09 -2.49
C LEU A 127 7.73 8.99 -2.92
N ALA A 128 8.00 8.22 -3.97
CA ALA A 128 9.35 8.05 -4.50
C ALA A 128 9.98 9.37 -4.96
N ARG A 129 9.16 10.29 -5.44
CA ARG A 129 9.60 11.61 -5.91
C ARG A 129 9.79 12.62 -4.77
N LEU A 130 8.91 12.62 -3.76
CA LEU A 130 8.85 13.69 -2.76
C LEU A 130 9.44 13.30 -1.39
N HIS A 131 9.49 12.02 -1.06
CA HIS A 131 9.80 11.54 0.29
C HIS A 131 10.70 10.29 0.30
N LYS A 132 11.54 10.12 -0.73
CA LYS A 132 12.39 8.93 -0.88
C LYS A 132 13.28 8.65 0.33
N ASP A 133 13.74 9.69 1.01
CA ASP A 133 14.59 9.63 2.20
C ASP A 133 13.86 9.15 3.48
N LYS A 134 12.52 9.19 3.47
CA LYS A 134 11.65 8.82 4.61
C LYS A 134 10.86 7.55 4.39
N VAL A 135 11.13 6.83 3.31
CA VAL A 135 10.37 5.65 2.90
C VAL A 135 11.34 4.52 2.58
N LEU A 136 11.06 3.34 3.09
CA LEU A 136 11.68 2.10 2.60
C LEU A 136 10.69 1.36 1.72
N PHE A 137 11.03 1.18 0.45
CA PHE A 137 10.30 0.31 -0.45
C PHE A 137 10.78 -1.13 -0.27
N VAL A 138 9.86 -2.04 0.02
CA VAL A 138 10.15 -3.46 0.25
C VAL A 138 9.60 -4.26 -0.91
N HIS A 139 10.49 -4.80 -1.75
CA HIS A 139 10.08 -5.61 -2.89
C HIS A 139 9.56 -6.97 -2.45
N ALA A 140 8.37 -7.32 -2.90
CA ALA A 140 7.76 -8.61 -2.58
C ALA A 140 8.57 -9.79 -3.13
N GLU A 141 9.25 -9.58 -4.24
CA GLU A 141 10.15 -10.54 -4.88
C GLU A 141 11.36 -10.83 -3.99
N ASP A 142 11.98 -9.79 -3.42
CA ASP A 142 13.14 -9.92 -2.53
C ASP A 142 12.72 -10.55 -1.20
N LEU A 143 11.61 -10.08 -0.63
CA LEU A 143 11.06 -10.65 0.59
C LEU A 143 10.73 -12.15 0.42
N ALA A 144 10.25 -12.53 -0.74
CA ALA A 144 9.90 -13.93 -1.03
C ALA A 144 11.11 -14.81 -1.30
N SER A 145 12.18 -14.26 -1.88
CA SER A 145 13.39 -15.00 -2.27
C SER A 145 14.46 -15.02 -1.18
N ASN A 146 14.61 -13.90 -0.47
CA ASN A 146 15.63 -13.69 0.57
C ASN A 146 14.99 -13.02 1.81
N PRO A 147 14.05 -13.71 2.48
CA PRO A 147 13.21 -13.10 3.51
C PRO A 147 14.01 -12.56 4.70
N GLN A 148 15.04 -13.30 5.16
CA GLN A 148 15.83 -12.85 6.31
C GLN A 148 16.64 -11.59 6.01
N ASP A 149 17.31 -11.53 4.84
CA ASP A 149 18.11 -10.36 4.47
C ASP A 149 17.23 -9.14 4.23
N THR A 150 16.10 -9.32 3.55
CA THR A 150 15.12 -8.24 3.35
C THR A 150 14.59 -7.71 4.69
N MET A 151 14.31 -8.60 5.63
CA MET A 151 13.88 -8.17 6.98
C MET A 151 15.02 -7.53 7.79
N ASN A 152 16.26 -7.94 7.61
CA ASN A 152 17.40 -7.25 8.22
C ASN A 152 17.52 -5.79 7.74
N ASP A 153 17.28 -5.53 6.45
CA ASP A 153 17.23 -4.17 5.92
C ASP A 153 16.06 -3.36 6.50
N VAL A 154 14.90 -3.99 6.72
CA VAL A 154 13.76 -3.38 7.41
C VAL A 154 14.14 -3.01 8.84
N TRP A 155 14.75 -3.91 9.61
CA TRP A 155 15.17 -3.63 11.00
C TRP A 155 16.21 -2.52 11.04
N LYS A 156 17.20 -2.54 10.16
CA LYS A 156 18.19 -1.48 10.03
C LYS A 156 17.54 -0.13 9.73
N TYR A 157 16.61 -0.08 8.78
CA TYR A 157 15.87 1.15 8.47
C TYR A 157 15.07 1.65 9.67
N LEU A 158 14.44 0.76 10.42
CA LEU A 158 13.71 1.11 11.65
C LEU A 158 14.65 1.56 12.78
N GLY A 159 15.95 1.30 12.70
CA GLY A 159 16.93 1.55 13.76
C GLY A 159 16.81 0.55 14.92
N MET A 160 16.40 -0.66 14.60
CA MET A 160 16.17 -1.75 15.56
C MET A 160 17.18 -2.87 15.34
N GLU A 161 17.42 -3.65 16.41
CA GLU A 161 18.24 -4.84 16.29
C GLU A 161 17.60 -5.90 15.40
N PRO A 162 18.37 -6.60 14.56
CA PRO A 162 17.86 -7.67 13.71
C PRO A 162 17.23 -8.79 14.53
N PHE A 163 16.17 -9.35 13.98
CA PHE A 163 15.48 -10.50 14.55
C PHE A 163 15.49 -11.66 13.54
N ILE A 164 15.70 -12.89 14.02
CA ILE A 164 15.65 -14.07 13.17
C ILE A 164 14.19 -14.51 13.02
N HIS A 165 13.71 -14.49 11.79
CA HIS A 165 12.34 -14.85 11.46
C HIS A 165 12.20 -16.32 11.10
N ASN A 166 11.13 -16.96 11.62
CA ASN A 166 10.78 -18.31 11.17
C ASN A 166 9.94 -18.22 9.89
N THR A 167 10.62 -18.26 8.75
CA THR A 167 9.99 -18.13 7.43
C THR A 167 9.28 -19.40 6.95
N ASN A 168 9.48 -20.52 7.65
CA ASN A 168 8.83 -21.80 7.36
C ASN A 168 7.58 -22.05 8.18
N ASN A 169 7.31 -21.20 9.16
CA ASN A 169 6.10 -21.25 9.98
C ASN A 169 5.65 -19.81 10.33
N VAL A 170 4.95 -19.20 9.40
CA VAL A 170 4.37 -17.87 9.57
C VAL A 170 2.99 -18.00 10.15
N GLU A 171 2.80 -17.48 11.35
CA GLU A 171 1.52 -17.50 12.06
C GLU A 171 0.72 -16.23 11.76
N GLN A 172 -0.57 -16.38 11.48
CA GLN A 172 -1.51 -15.28 11.33
C GLN A 172 -2.25 -15.05 12.65
N TYR A 173 -1.92 -13.96 13.34
CA TYR A 173 -2.57 -13.61 14.61
C TYR A 173 -3.89 -12.86 14.45
N THR A 174 -4.04 -12.12 13.33
CA THR A 174 -5.25 -11.34 13.07
C THR A 174 -5.97 -11.88 11.84
N LYS A 175 -7.30 -12.04 11.94
CA LYS A 175 -8.15 -12.34 10.78
C LYS A 175 -8.75 -11.03 10.31
N GLU A 176 -8.36 -10.59 9.13
CA GLU A 176 -9.05 -9.50 8.45
C GLU A 176 -10.35 -10.06 7.87
N HIS A 177 -11.48 -9.61 8.39
CA HIS A 177 -12.79 -9.89 7.78
C HIS A 177 -13.00 -8.89 6.65
N GLU A 178 -12.59 -9.25 5.47
CA GLU A 178 -12.93 -8.48 4.26
C GLU A 178 -14.34 -8.82 3.78
N LEU A 179 -15.33 -8.45 4.57
CA LEU A 179 -16.72 -8.53 4.16
C LEU A 179 -16.95 -7.63 2.93
N GLY A 180 -17.22 -8.23 1.80
CA GLY A 180 -17.61 -7.54 0.59
C GLY A 180 -16.48 -7.16 -0.37
N PHE A 181 -15.25 -7.65 -0.18
CA PHE A 181 -14.20 -7.42 -1.15
C PHE A 181 -14.13 -8.57 -2.17
N PRO A 182 -14.41 -8.30 -3.47
CA PRO A 182 -14.47 -9.33 -4.49
C PRO A 182 -13.13 -10.02 -4.77
N TYR A 183 -12.03 -9.44 -4.31
CA TYR A 183 -10.68 -9.89 -4.66
C TYR A 183 -10.00 -10.74 -3.59
N GLY A 184 -10.75 -11.20 -2.60
CA GLY A 184 -10.44 -12.33 -1.78
C GLY A 184 -9.78 -12.10 -0.46
N ASP A 185 -9.59 -13.21 0.12
CA ASP A 185 -9.06 -13.51 1.41
C ASP A 185 -7.60 -13.08 1.53
N HIS A 186 -7.25 -12.33 2.54
CA HIS A 186 -5.87 -12.02 2.91
C HIS A 186 -5.28 -13.09 3.83
N ALA A 187 -5.59 -14.36 3.56
CA ALA A 187 -4.98 -15.46 4.28
C ALA A 187 -3.45 -15.47 4.11
N VAL A 188 -2.76 -15.42 5.21
CA VAL A 188 -1.29 -15.54 5.23
C VAL A 188 -0.92 -16.98 4.94
N ARG A 189 0.03 -17.19 4.03
CA ARG A 189 0.62 -18.50 3.80
C ARG A 189 1.51 -18.85 5.00
N SER A 190 1.46 -20.10 5.42
CA SER A 190 2.29 -20.58 6.53
C SER A 190 3.79 -20.60 6.23
N GLU A 191 4.20 -20.42 4.98
CA GLU A 191 5.59 -20.43 4.54
C GLU A 191 5.85 -19.33 3.53
N VAL A 192 6.98 -18.65 3.68
CA VAL A 192 7.48 -17.69 2.69
C VAL A 192 8.16 -18.46 1.57
N ARG A 193 7.70 -18.28 0.34
CA ARG A 193 8.22 -18.97 -0.85
C ARG A 193 8.52 -17.98 -1.96
N PRO A 194 9.55 -18.23 -2.78
CA PRO A 194 9.79 -17.45 -3.98
C PRO A 194 8.55 -17.32 -4.85
N LEU A 195 8.37 -16.15 -5.43
CA LEU A 195 7.27 -15.91 -6.35
C LEU A 195 7.60 -16.55 -7.70
N THR A 196 6.68 -17.35 -8.24
CA THR A 196 6.81 -17.92 -9.58
C THR A 196 6.14 -16.97 -10.58
N PRO A 197 6.90 -16.36 -11.48
CA PRO A 197 6.33 -15.50 -12.51
C PRO A 197 5.51 -16.31 -13.50
N ASP A 198 4.24 -15.96 -13.64
CA ASP A 198 3.30 -16.61 -14.59
C ASP A 198 2.54 -15.59 -15.45
N TRP A 199 2.96 -14.34 -15.39
CA TRP A 199 2.28 -13.25 -16.09
C TRP A 199 2.26 -13.40 -17.61
N HIS A 200 3.23 -14.09 -18.24
CA HIS A 200 3.19 -14.33 -19.67
C HIS A 200 2.06 -15.29 -20.06
N GLU A 201 1.74 -16.24 -19.19
CA GLU A 201 0.64 -17.19 -19.38
C GLU A 201 -0.71 -16.50 -19.15
N THR A 202 -0.80 -15.68 -18.11
CA THR A 202 -2.04 -15.04 -17.67
C THR A 202 -2.40 -13.82 -18.51
N LEU A 203 -1.42 -12.94 -18.79
CA LEU A 203 -1.64 -11.66 -19.45
C LEU A 203 -1.29 -11.67 -20.94
N GLY A 204 -0.56 -12.69 -21.39
CA GLY A 204 0.06 -12.73 -22.71
C GLY A 204 1.36 -11.92 -22.80
N ARG A 205 2.27 -12.39 -23.65
CA ARG A 205 3.61 -11.78 -23.78
C ARG A 205 3.58 -10.31 -24.22
N PRO A 206 2.81 -9.88 -25.24
CA PRO A 206 2.82 -8.48 -25.66
C PRO A 206 2.42 -7.51 -24.54
N LEU A 207 1.33 -7.80 -23.84
CA LEU A 207 0.86 -6.97 -22.74
C LEU A 207 1.87 -6.96 -21.59
N SER A 208 2.42 -8.11 -21.22
CA SER A 208 3.45 -8.23 -20.18
C SER A 208 4.68 -7.37 -20.45
N GLU A 209 5.18 -7.40 -21.69
CA GLU A 209 6.36 -6.59 -22.05
C GLU A 209 6.06 -5.09 -22.09
N GLY A 210 4.88 -4.70 -22.57
CA GLY A 210 4.41 -3.31 -22.52
C GLY A 210 4.31 -2.79 -21.09
N LEU A 211 3.73 -3.58 -20.19
CA LEU A 211 3.64 -3.26 -18.76
C LEU A 211 5.02 -3.15 -18.12
N LYS A 212 5.94 -4.07 -18.42
CA LYS A 212 7.32 -4.00 -17.94
C LYS A 212 7.98 -2.68 -18.33
N GLN A 213 7.88 -2.27 -19.60
CA GLN A 213 8.47 -1.02 -20.05
C GLN A 213 7.86 0.19 -19.35
N LYS A 214 6.54 0.25 -19.24
CA LYS A 214 5.81 1.37 -18.64
C LYS A 214 6.06 1.53 -17.15
N PHE A 215 6.20 0.43 -16.41
CA PHE A 215 6.28 0.41 -14.95
C PHE A 215 7.63 -0.07 -14.40
N ASN A 216 8.67 -0.13 -15.24
CA ASN A 216 10.01 -0.56 -14.80
C ASN A 216 10.57 0.26 -13.62
N TRP A 217 10.12 1.49 -13.48
CA TRP A 217 10.51 2.37 -12.37
C TRP A 217 10.13 1.80 -11.00
N ILE A 218 9.05 1.00 -10.90
CA ILE A 218 8.66 0.33 -9.63
C ILE A 218 9.74 -0.65 -9.20
N ASN A 219 10.35 -1.35 -10.15
CA ASN A 219 11.41 -2.33 -9.89
C ASN A 219 12.78 -1.68 -9.60
N GLN A 220 12.84 -0.35 -9.63
CA GLN A 220 14.06 0.45 -9.37
C GLN A 220 13.96 1.28 -8.08
N LEU A 221 12.86 1.11 -7.33
CA LEU A 221 12.67 1.76 -6.03
C LEU A 221 13.56 1.10 -4.98
#